data_bd4c3d2483367da793b3930af3f247a5
#
_entry.id   bd4c3d2483367da793b3930af3f247a5
#
_cell.length_a   1.000
_cell.length_b   1.000
_cell.length_c   1.000
_cell.angle_alpha   90.00
_cell.angle_beta   90.00
_cell.angle_gamma   90.00
#
_symmetry.space_group_name_H-M   'P 1'
#
loop_
_entity.id
_entity.type
_entity.pdbx_description
1 polymer ?
#
loop_
_entity_poly.entity_id
_entity_poly.type
_entity_poly.pdbx_seq_one_letter_code
_entity_poly.pdbx_strand_id
1 'polypeptide(L)'
;MILETERLVLRKLEQGDFDEVCKLLQDPVVMYAYEGAFSDQEVQAWLDKMFQRYEDDGFALWAVIEKSNGELIGQCGITYQEYNGGRVLEVGYLFRQEFWHKGFATEAAIACKEYAFQVLNFDEVYSIIRDSNVASQNVARRNGMVEVDTLVKHYR
;
A
#
# COMPACT_ATOMS: atom_id res chain seq x y z
N MET A 1 12.44 -3.53 11.04
CA MET A 1 12.56 -2.99 9.67
C MET A 1 12.40 -4.13 8.67
N ILE A 2 11.55 -3.94 7.68
CA ILE A 2 11.37 -4.92 6.60
C ILE A 2 12.34 -4.61 5.47
N LEU A 3 12.36 -3.36 5.03
CA LEU A 3 13.27 -2.89 3.99
C LEU A 3 13.50 -1.38 4.14
N GLU A 4 14.53 -0.89 3.47
CA GLU A 4 14.78 0.54 3.42
C GLU A 4 15.20 0.97 2.03
N THR A 5 14.93 2.23 1.71
CA THR A 5 15.31 2.87 0.46
C THR A 5 16.16 4.10 0.78
N GLU A 6 16.48 4.90 -0.23
CA GLU A 6 17.23 6.13 -0.01
C GLU A 6 16.59 7.06 1.02
N ARG A 7 15.27 7.26 0.94
CA ARG A 7 14.56 8.22 1.80
C ARG A 7 13.61 7.60 2.81
N LEU A 8 13.36 6.28 2.74
CA LEU A 8 12.27 5.63 3.45
C LEU A 8 12.75 4.40 4.22
N VAL A 9 12.05 4.12 5.33
CA VAL A 9 12.11 2.84 6.05
C VAL A 9 10.71 2.26 6.07
N LEU A 10 10.58 0.99 5.72
CA LEU A 10 9.31 0.27 5.82
C LEU A 10 9.40 -0.75 6.96
N ARG A 11 8.42 -0.74 7.84
CA ARG A 11 8.31 -1.65 8.97
C ARG A 11 6.86 -2.11 9.17
N LYS A 12 6.68 -3.17 9.93
CA LYS A 12 5.32 -3.62 10.27
C LYS A 12 4.56 -2.50 10.98
N LEU A 13 3.28 -2.39 10.68
CA LEU A 13 2.36 -1.55 11.44
C LEU A 13 2.21 -2.11 12.86
N GLU A 14 2.03 -1.24 13.83
CA GLU A 14 1.84 -1.57 15.24
C GLU A 14 0.60 -0.87 15.77
N GLN A 15 0.06 -1.33 16.89
CA GLN A 15 -1.12 -0.70 17.50
C GLN A 15 -0.84 0.77 17.87
N GLY A 16 0.38 1.08 18.26
CA GLY A 16 0.81 2.45 18.55
C GLY A 16 0.77 3.40 17.36
N ASP A 17 0.62 2.88 16.15
CA ASP A 17 0.49 3.69 14.93
C ASP A 17 -0.93 4.18 14.68
N PHE A 18 -1.90 3.81 15.51
CA PHE A 18 -3.32 4.10 15.27
C PHE A 18 -3.58 5.57 14.92
N ASP A 19 -3.07 6.51 15.72
CA ASP A 19 -3.31 7.94 15.50
C ASP A 19 -2.72 8.44 14.19
N GLU A 20 -1.52 7.97 13.85
CA GLU A 20 -0.87 8.35 12.58
C GLU A 20 -1.58 7.72 11.38
N VAL A 21 -2.05 6.49 11.52
CA VAL A 21 -2.83 5.81 10.48
C VAL A 21 -4.17 6.50 10.26
N CYS A 22 -4.78 7.05 11.31
CA CYS A 22 -5.99 7.87 11.17
C CYS A 22 -5.78 9.08 10.25
N LYS A 23 -4.62 9.72 10.31
CA LYS A 23 -4.31 10.86 9.43
C LYS A 23 -4.35 10.46 7.95
N LEU A 24 -4.10 9.19 7.66
CA LEU A 24 -4.14 8.63 6.33
C LEU A 24 -5.55 8.14 5.95
N LEU A 25 -6.12 7.27 6.77
CA LEU A 25 -7.36 6.56 6.43
C LEU A 25 -8.63 7.39 6.67
N GLN A 26 -8.52 8.50 7.38
CA GLN A 26 -9.65 9.40 7.64
C GLN A 26 -9.62 10.66 6.78
N ASP A 27 -8.68 10.74 5.85
CA ASP A 27 -8.64 11.82 4.85
C ASP A 27 -9.49 11.41 3.64
N PRO A 28 -10.60 12.12 3.36
CA PRO A 28 -11.47 11.74 2.24
C PRO A 28 -10.81 11.86 0.87
N VAL A 29 -9.81 12.71 0.73
CA VAL A 29 -9.07 12.85 -0.53
C VAL A 29 -8.19 11.61 -0.76
N VAL A 30 -7.47 11.17 0.27
CA VAL A 30 -6.66 9.95 0.21
C VAL A 30 -7.54 8.73 -0.02
N MET A 31 -8.68 8.65 0.68
CA MET A 31 -9.55 7.48 0.67
C MET A 31 -10.59 7.48 -0.46
N TYR A 32 -10.45 8.34 -1.42
CA TYR A 32 -11.33 8.40 -2.59
C TYR A 32 -11.48 7.02 -3.27
N ALA A 33 -10.38 6.30 -3.46
CA ALA A 33 -10.38 4.98 -4.10
C ALA A 33 -11.05 3.89 -3.23
N TYR A 34 -11.27 4.16 -1.96
CA TYR A 34 -11.94 3.26 -1.01
C TYR A 34 -13.35 3.75 -0.64
N GLU A 35 -13.90 4.68 -1.44
CA GLU A 35 -15.26 5.21 -1.30
C GLU A 35 -15.50 6.00 -0.02
N GLY A 36 -14.45 6.60 0.54
CA GLY A 36 -14.56 7.56 1.63
C GLY A 36 -13.70 7.28 2.84
N ALA A 37 -13.64 8.26 3.70
CA ALA A 37 -12.86 8.21 4.92
C ALA A 37 -13.39 7.15 5.89
N PHE A 38 -12.48 6.53 6.63
CA PHE A 38 -12.82 5.51 7.61
C PHE A 38 -13.20 6.13 8.96
N SER A 39 -14.10 5.46 9.67
CA SER A 39 -14.34 5.70 11.10
C SER A 39 -13.18 5.13 11.92
N ASP A 40 -13.14 5.46 13.21
CA ASP A 40 -12.14 4.89 14.12
C ASP A 40 -12.23 3.36 14.18
N GLN A 41 -13.46 2.82 14.16
CA GLN A 41 -13.67 1.37 14.14
C GLN A 41 -13.12 0.74 12.87
N GLU A 42 -13.30 1.40 11.74
CA GLU A 42 -12.78 0.92 10.45
C GLU A 42 -11.25 0.99 10.41
N VAL A 43 -10.64 2.00 11.01
CA VAL A 43 -9.19 2.08 11.13
C VAL A 43 -8.65 0.91 11.95
N GLN A 44 -9.29 0.62 13.10
CA GLN A 44 -8.86 -0.50 13.92
C GLN A 44 -9.03 -1.83 13.19
N ALA A 45 -10.13 -2.01 12.47
CA ALA A 45 -10.35 -3.21 11.66
C ALA A 45 -9.27 -3.36 10.56
N TRP A 46 -8.86 -2.25 9.97
CA TRP A 46 -7.77 -2.23 8.98
C TRP A 46 -6.45 -2.70 9.60
N LEU A 47 -6.09 -2.15 10.78
CA LEU A 47 -4.89 -2.59 11.49
C LEU A 47 -4.93 -4.07 11.84
N ASP A 48 -6.06 -4.53 12.39
CA ASP A 48 -6.24 -5.94 12.77
C ASP A 48 -6.07 -6.86 11.56
N LYS A 49 -6.58 -6.44 10.41
CA LYS A 49 -6.43 -7.16 9.15
C LYS A 49 -4.97 -7.26 8.72
N MET A 50 -4.19 -6.18 8.89
CA MET A 50 -2.75 -6.22 8.57
C MET A 50 -2.01 -7.13 9.54
N PHE A 51 -2.32 -7.06 10.84
CA PHE A 51 -1.72 -7.95 11.85
C PHE A 51 -2.00 -9.42 11.52
N GLN A 52 -3.23 -9.74 11.12
CA GLN A 52 -3.60 -11.10 10.76
C GLN A 52 -2.84 -11.57 9.50
N ARG A 53 -2.70 -10.68 8.52
CA ARG A 53 -1.94 -11.00 7.29
C ARG A 53 -0.46 -11.22 7.57
N TYR A 54 0.15 -10.47 8.51
CA TYR A 54 1.54 -10.73 8.90
C TYR A 54 1.72 -12.15 9.46
N GLU A 55 0.73 -12.61 10.24
CA GLU A 55 0.75 -13.98 10.79
C GLU A 55 0.52 -15.03 9.70
N ASP A 56 -0.48 -14.84 8.85
CA ASP A 56 -0.91 -15.85 7.88
C ASP A 56 0.01 -15.90 6.66
N ASP A 57 0.41 -14.75 6.14
CA ASP A 57 1.11 -14.63 4.85
C ASP A 57 2.59 -14.26 5.02
N GLY A 58 2.96 -13.69 6.16
CA GLY A 58 4.30 -13.18 6.41
C GLY A 58 4.55 -11.77 5.87
N PHE A 59 3.55 -11.17 5.25
CA PHE A 59 3.64 -9.81 4.69
C PHE A 59 2.24 -9.18 4.60
N ALA A 60 2.20 -7.87 4.50
CA ALA A 60 1.00 -7.08 4.23
C ALA A 60 1.45 -5.66 3.91
N LEU A 61 0.57 -4.68 4.08
CA LEU A 61 0.98 -3.28 3.99
C LEU A 61 1.84 -2.93 5.20
N TRP A 62 2.95 -2.26 4.96
CA TRP A 62 3.89 -1.83 5.99
C TRP A 62 3.80 -0.32 6.18
N ALA A 63 4.15 0.15 7.37
CA ALA A 63 4.28 1.58 7.65
C ALA A 63 5.48 2.12 6.87
N VAL A 64 5.28 3.26 6.20
CA VAL A 64 6.33 3.97 5.48
C VAL A 64 6.76 5.16 6.32
N ILE A 65 8.02 5.16 6.73
CA ILE A 65 8.60 6.20 7.58
C ILE A 65 9.59 7.00 6.75
N GLU A 66 9.44 8.32 6.74
CA GLU A 66 10.41 9.21 6.09
C GLU A 66 11.63 9.36 6.98
N LYS A 67 12.81 9.08 6.45
CA LYS A 67 14.06 9.12 7.22
C LYS A 67 14.40 10.49 7.77
N SER A 68 14.07 11.56 7.01
CA SER A 68 14.46 12.91 7.37
C SER A 68 13.78 13.45 8.63
N ASN A 69 12.59 12.96 8.96
CA ASN A 69 11.79 13.47 10.08
C ASN A 69 11.22 12.38 11.00
N GLY A 70 11.37 11.09 10.64
CA GLY A 70 10.83 9.99 11.42
C GLY A 70 9.32 9.87 11.39
N GLU A 71 8.62 10.58 10.51
CA GLU A 71 7.17 10.54 10.42
C GLU A 71 6.66 9.35 9.62
N LEU A 72 5.52 8.80 10.04
CA LEU A 72 4.75 7.85 9.26
C LEU A 72 3.98 8.63 8.19
N ILE A 73 4.43 8.51 6.94
CA ILE A 73 3.86 9.28 5.82
C ILE A 73 2.87 8.50 4.97
N GLY A 74 2.79 7.19 5.17
CA GLY A 74 1.91 6.34 4.40
C GLY A 74 2.07 4.89 4.74
N GLN A 75 1.52 4.04 3.89
CA GLN A 75 1.72 2.60 3.93
C GLN A 75 1.93 2.08 2.52
N CYS A 76 2.74 1.06 2.40
CA CYS A 76 3.02 0.39 1.13
C CYS A 76 3.42 -1.04 1.42
N GLY A 77 3.01 -1.96 0.59
CA GLY A 77 3.37 -3.35 0.80
C GLY A 77 2.76 -4.27 -0.22
N ILE A 78 2.60 -5.51 0.19
CA ILE A 78 2.25 -6.62 -0.67
C ILE A 78 1.09 -7.36 0.00
N THR A 79 0.01 -7.59 -0.74
CA THR A 79 -1.14 -8.32 -0.23
C THR A 79 -1.66 -9.28 -1.29
N TYR A 80 -2.30 -10.36 -0.85
CA TYR A 80 -3.06 -11.20 -1.74
C TYR A 80 -4.41 -10.55 -2.04
N GLN A 81 -4.81 -10.56 -3.30
CA GLN A 81 -6.12 -10.08 -3.75
C GLN A 81 -6.77 -11.14 -4.63
N GLU A 82 -8.09 -11.22 -4.58
CA GLU A 82 -8.85 -12.10 -5.45
C GLU A 82 -8.91 -11.54 -6.87
N TYR A 83 -8.69 -12.44 -7.84
CA TYR A 83 -8.72 -12.07 -9.26
C TYR A 83 -9.05 -13.33 -10.07
N ASN A 84 -10.11 -13.26 -10.89
CA ASN A 84 -10.53 -14.35 -11.79
C ASN A 84 -10.59 -15.73 -11.12
N GLY A 85 -11.17 -15.79 -9.92
CA GLY A 85 -11.35 -17.05 -9.18
C GLY A 85 -10.11 -17.58 -8.48
N GLY A 86 -9.00 -16.84 -8.50
CA GLY A 86 -7.77 -17.17 -7.82
C GLY A 86 -7.26 -16.00 -6.99
N ARG A 87 -5.99 -16.06 -6.61
CA ARG A 87 -5.32 -14.97 -5.90
C ARG A 87 -4.13 -14.46 -6.70
N VAL A 88 -3.96 -13.15 -6.68
CA VAL A 88 -2.75 -12.51 -7.21
C VAL A 88 -2.08 -11.73 -6.10
N LEU A 89 -0.79 -11.52 -6.25
CA LEU A 89 -0.02 -10.71 -5.32
C LEU A 89 -0.06 -9.25 -5.79
N GLU A 90 -0.56 -8.37 -4.94
CA GLU A 90 -0.70 -6.95 -5.27
C GLU A 90 0.34 -6.12 -4.52
N VAL A 91 0.99 -5.20 -5.23
CA VAL A 91 1.71 -4.08 -4.62
C VAL A 91 0.72 -2.94 -4.46
N GLY A 92 0.45 -2.55 -3.21
CA GLY A 92 -0.49 -1.50 -2.88
C GLY A 92 0.15 -0.41 -2.03
N TYR A 93 -0.42 0.79 -2.07
CA TYR A 93 0.08 1.91 -1.28
C TYR A 93 -0.99 2.95 -1.05
N LEU A 94 -0.82 3.71 0.05
CA LEU A 94 -1.54 4.93 0.35
C LEU A 94 -0.57 5.89 1.02
N PHE A 95 -0.60 7.16 0.64
CA PHE A 95 0.25 8.18 1.24
C PHE A 95 -0.59 9.38 1.68
N ARG A 96 -0.17 10.02 2.76
CA ARG A 96 -0.79 11.27 3.23
C ARG A 96 -0.64 12.32 2.14
N GLN A 97 -1.69 13.09 1.92
CA GLN A 97 -1.82 14.04 0.81
C GLN A 97 -0.63 15.03 0.73
N GLU A 98 -0.14 15.50 1.88
CA GLU A 98 0.97 16.45 1.94
C GLU A 98 2.29 15.88 1.43
N PHE A 99 2.38 14.55 1.25
CA PHE A 99 3.58 13.88 0.72
C PHE A 99 3.43 13.44 -0.73
N TRP A 100 2.33 13.78 -1.38
CA TRP A 100 2.14 13.48 -2.78
C TRP A 100 3.05 14.33 -3.68
N HIS A 101 3.29 13.85 -4.90
CA HIS A 101 4.09 14.54 -5.94
C HIS A 101 5.57 14.73 -5.56
N LYS A 102 6.08 13.90 -4.67
CA LYS A 102 7.48 13.93 -4.23
C LYS A 102 8.24 12.64 -4.58
N GLY A 103 7.57 11.71 -5.28
CA GLY A 103 8.17 10.45 -5.71
C GLY A 103 8.21 9.35 -4.65
N PHE A 104 7.65 9.57 -3.47
CA PHE A 104 7.66 8.57 -2.39
C PHE A 104 6.90 7.30 -2.75
N ALA A 105 5.71 7.43 -3.37
CA ALA A 105 4.91 6.27 -3.76
C ALA A 105 5.65 5.40 -4.77
N THR A 106 6.29 6.00 -5.76
CA THR A 106 7.09 5.28 -6.75
C THR A 106 8.28 4.59 -6.09
N GLU A 107 8.99 5.30 -5.22
CA GLU A 107 10.15 4.75 -4.50
C GLU A 107 9.76 3.54 -3.65
N ALA A 108 8.67 3.64 -2.88
CA ALA A 108 8.18 2.56 -2.04
C ALA A 108 7.65 1.38 -2.88
N ALA A 109 6.90 1.65 -3.93
CA ALA A 109 6.33 0.61 -4.78
C ALA A 109 7.42 -0.20 -5.50
N ILE A 110 8.46 0.46 -6.00
CA ILE A 110 9.62 -0.23 -6.63
C ILE A 110 10.28 -1.15 -5.60
N ALA A 111 10.52 -0.66 -4.39
CA ALA A 111 11.17 -1.45 -3.35
C ALA A 111 10.34 -2.66 -2.95
N CYS A 112 9.02 -2.50 -2.83
CA CYS A 112 8.13 -3.62 -2.51
C CYS A 112 8.07 -4.64 -3.65
N LYS A 113 8.05 -4.20 -4.89
CA LYS A 113 8.10 -5.09 -6.05
C LYS A 113 9.38 -5.92 -6.05
N GLU A 114 10.52 -5.28 -5.84
CA GLU A 114 11.82 -5.98 -5.77
C GLU A 114 11.86 -6.96 -4.61
N TYR A 115 11.31 -6.58 -3.45
CA TYR A 115 11.20 -7.47 -2.30
C TYR A 115 10.38 -8.72 -2.64
N ALA A 116 9.27 -8.56 -3.35
CA ALA A 116 8.43 -9.69 -3.78
C ALA A 116 9.22 -10.66 -4.67
N PHE A 117 9.99 -10.15 -5.61
CA PHE A 117 10.78 -10.99 -6.52
C PHE A 117 12.00 -11.60 -5.84
N GLN A 118 12.77 -10.82 -5.11
CA GLN A 118 14.10 -11.23 -4.60
C GLN A 118 14.05 -11.94 -3.26
N VAL A 119 13.14 -11.54 -2.37
CA VAL A 119 13.04 -12.09 -1.02
C VAL A 119 11.94 -13.14 -0.92
N LEU A 120 10.77 -12.84 -1.48
CA LEU A 120 9.62 -13.75 -1.42
C LEU A 120 9.59 -14.74 -2.59
N ASN A 121 10.43 -14.54 -3.61
CA ASN A 121 10.56 -15.41 -4.79
C ASN A 121 9.28 -15.56 -5.60
N PHE A 122 8.46 -14.51 -5.67
CA PHE A 122 7.31 -14.49 -6.55
C PHE A 122 7.74 -14.11 -7.97
N ASP A 123 7.02 -14.66 -8.97
CA ASP A 123 7.31 -14.42 -10.38
C ASP A 123 6.55 -13.22 -10.93
N GLU A 124 5.40 -12.88 -10.33
CA GLU A 124 4.51 -11.82 -10.81
C GLU A 124 3.95 -11.02 -9.64
N VAL A 125 3.81 -9.72 -9.85
CA VAL A 125 3.07 -8.82 -8.97
C VAL A 125 2.15 -7.94 -9.81
N TYR A 126 1.05 -7.51 -9.21
CA TYR A 126 0.01 -6.72 -9.86
C TYR A 126 -0.26 -5.46 -9.06
N SER A 127 -0.87 -4.47 -9.70
CA SER A 127 -1.53 -3.36 -9.01
C SER A 127 -2.95 -3.27 -9.52
N ILE A 128 -3.91 -3.28 -8.61
CA ILE A 128 -5.33 -3.16 -8.92
C ILE A 128 -5.70 -1.72 -8.68
N ILE A 129 -6.00 -0.99 -9.75
CA ILE A 129 -6.14 0.45 -9.71
C ILE A 129 -7.49 0.86 -10.29
N ARG A 130 -8.15 1.79 -9.63
CA ARG A 130 -9.40 2.37 -10.11
C ARG A 130 -9.15 3.14 -11.42
N ASP A 131 -10.07 3.01 -12.40
CA ASP A 131 -10.00 3.69 -13.70
C ASP A 131 -9.71 5.19 -13.56
N SER A 132 -10.38 5.84 -12.60
CA SER A 132 -10.27 7.27 -12.40
C SER A 132 -8.99 7.69 -11.65
N ASN A 133 -8.22 6.74 -11.13
CA ASN A 133 -7.01 7.03 -10.36
C ASN A 133 -5.78 7.11 -11.27
N VAL A 134 -5.68 8.20 -12.03
CA VAL A 134 -4.58 8.41 -12.99
C VAL A 134 -3.23 8.51 -12.28
N ALA A 135 -3.19 9.12 -11.11
CA ALA A 135 -1.93 9.25 -10.33
C ALA A 135 -1.34 7.87 -10.00
N SER A 136 -2.16 6.93 -9.52
CA SER A 136 -1.71 5.56 -9.23
C SER A 136 -1.34 4.78 -10.48
N GLN A 137 -2.06 4.99 -11.59
CA GLN A 137 -1.71 4.39 -12.87
C GLN A 137 -0.33 4.86 -13.33
N ASN A 138 -0.01 6.14 -13.15
CA ASN A 138 1.29 6.70 -13.50
C ASN A 138 2.40 6.12 -12.63
N VAL A 139 2.17 5.92 -11.34
CA VAL A 139 3.12 5.25 -10.45
C VAL A 139 3.40 3.83 -10.93
N ALA A 140 2.35 3.07 -11.27
CA ALA A 140 2.51 1.71 -11.79
C ALA A 140 3.32 1.68 -13.08
N ARG A 141 3.06 2.60 -14.01
CA ARG A 141 3.82 2.70 -15.27
C ARG A 141 5.29 3.04 -15.04
N ARG A 142 5.59 3.98 -14.13
CA ARG A 142 6.97 4.32 -13.75
C ARG A 142 7.70 3.14 -13.13
N ASN A 143 6.96 2.25 -12.49
CA ASN A 143 7.47 1.02 -11.90
C ASN A 143 7.62 -0.13 -12.93
N GLY A 144 7.40 0.15 -14.21
CA GLY A 144 7.54 -0.84 -15.28
C GLY A 144 6.36 -1.79 -15.43
N MET A 145 5.23 -1.50 -14.80
CA MET A 145 4.02 -2.32 -14.92
C MET A 145 3.27 -2.00 -16.21
N VAL A 146 2.61 -3.01 -16.76
CA VAL A 146 1.76 -2.86 -17.94
C VAL A 146 0.33 -3.28 -17.61
N GLU A 147 -0.63 -2.65 -18.27
CA GLU A 147 -2.03 -3.02 -18.11
C GLU A 147 -2.27 -4.36 -18.80
N VAL A 148 -2.79 -5.34 -18.05
CA VAL A 148 -3.08 -6.69 -18.57
C VAL A 148 -4.57 -6.98 -18.58
N ASP A 149 -5.38 -6.28 -17.80
CA ASP A 149 -6.81 -6.52 -17.74
C ASP A 149 -7.54 -5.33 -17.10
N THR A 150 -8.83 -5.24 -17.37
CA THR A 150 -9.74 -4.29 -16.75
C THR A 150 -10.88 -5.06 -16.11
N LEU A 151 -11.17 -4.78 -14.84
CA LEU A 151 -12.27 -5.43 -14.14
C LEU A 151 -13.01 -4.43 -13.25
N VAL A 152 -14.25 -4.77 -12.90
CA VAL A 152 -15.05 -4.01 -11.94
C VAL A 152 -14.87 -4.64 -10.57
N LYS A 153 -14.50 -3.83 -9.58
CA LYS A 153 -14.33 -4.27 -8.20
C LYS A 153 -15.10 -3.35 -7.26
N HIS A 154 -15.84 -3.94 -6.34
CA HIS A 154 -16.57 -3.22 -5.30
C HIS A 154 -15.81 -3.33 -3.99
N TYR A 155 -15.53 -2.19 -3.34
CA TYR A 155 -14.74 -2.14 -2.11
C TYR A 155 -15.57 -2.22 -0.84
N ARG A 156 -16.90 -2.09 -0.96
CA ARG A 156 -17.79 -2.14 0.20
C ARG A 156 -19.06 -2.92 -0.11
#